data_4b700af194d37a891fa40041af9c396f
#
_entry.id   4b700af194d37a891fa40041af9c396f
#
_cell.length_a   1.000
_cell.length_b   1.000
_cell.length_c   1.000
_cell.angle_alpha   90.00
_cell.angle_beta   90.00
_cell.angle_gamma   90.00
#
_symmetry.space_group_name_H-M   'P 1'
#
loop_
_entity.id
_entity.type
_entity.pdbx_description
1 polymer ?
#
loop_
_entity_poly.entity_id
_entity_poly.type
_entity_poly.pdbx_seq_one_letter_code
_entity_poly.pdbx_strand_id
1 'polypeptide(L)'
;TPQSVRIVEVGPRDGLQNEKQAVSTKTKVQLISQLADAGLKTIEAGSFVSPKWVPQMAGSDEVFEVINAEIQPAHPDALFSALTPNEFGIDRAIECGLKEVAVFAAASEQFSQKNINCSIQESLERFMPVMAKAQTAGIRVRGYVSCVLGCPYEGQVSPTLVAKISQQLLDMGCYEVSLGDTI
;
A
#
# COMPACT_ATOMS: atom_id res chain seq x y z
N THR A 1 10.89 21.57 -13.07
CA THR A 1 10.29 20.29 -13.53
C THR A 1 11.29 19.19 -13.21
N PRO A 2 10.86 18.05 -12.64
CA PRO A 2 11.77 16.94 -12.38
C PRO A 2 12.35 16.40 -13.70
N GLN A 3 13.60 15.97 -13.66
CA GLN A 3 14.29 15.39 -14.83
C GLN A 3 13.92 13.91 -15.04
N SER A 4 13.42 13.25 -14.00
CA SER A 4 12.97 11.86 -14.01
C SER A 4 11.83 11.65 -13.03
N VAL A 5 11.07 10.59 -13.23
CA VAL A 5 10.01 10.13 -12.33
C VAL A 5 10.23 8.66 -11.99
N ARG A 6 9.82 8.26 -10.80
CA ARG A 6 9.78 6.86 -10.39
C ARG A 6 8.34 6.35 -10.59
N ILE A 7 8.22 5.27 -11.35
CA ILE A 7 6.95 4.56 -11.50
C ILE A 7 6.83 3.58 -10.34
N VAL A 8 5.68 3.58 -9.67
CA VAL A 8 5.30 2.59 -8.67
C VAL A 8 4.10 1.84 -9.21
N GLU A 9 4.32 0.58 -9.52
CA GLU A 9 3.29 -0.30 -10.05
C GLU A 9 2.46 -0.89 -8.92
N VAL A 10 1.16 -0.63 -8.93
CA VAL A 10 0.23 -1.08 -7.88
C VAL A 10 -0.82 -2.08 -8.41
N GLY A 11 -0.76 -2.44 -9.66
CA GLY A 11 -1.69 -3.38 -10.30
C GLY A 11 -1.81 -4.72 -9.58
N PRO A 12 -0.69 -5.36 -9.14
CA PRO A 12 -0.76 -6.62 -8.41
C PRO A 12 -1.46 -6.53 -7.05
N ARG A 13 -1.49 -5.35 -6.44
CA ARG A 13 -2.26 -5.11 -5.21
C ARG A 13 -3.59 -4.42 -5.50
N ASP A 14 -3.55 -3.15 -5.89
CA ASP A 14 -4.75 -2.31 -6.02
C ASP A 14 -5.63 -2.75 -7.19
N GLY A 15 -5.04 -3.08 -8.32
CA GLY A 15 -5.76 -3.59 -9.49
C GLY A 15 -6.45 -4.92 -9.17
N LEU A 16 -5.71 -5.92 -8.70
CA LEU A 16 -6.25 -7.24 -8.39
C LEU A 16 -7.23 -7.25 -7.21
N GLN A 17 -7.12 -6.30 -6.29
CA GLN A 17 -8.07 -6.16 -5.19
C GLN A 17 -9.50 -5.91 -5.67
N ASN A 18 -9.67 -5.27 -6.82
CA ASN A 18 -10.96 -4.93 -7.40
C ASN A 18 -11.52 -6.01 -8.35
N GLU A 19 -10.76 -7.08 -8.59
CA GLU A 19 -11.23 -8.17 -9.44
C GLU A 19 -12.35 -8.96 -8.78
N LYS A 20 -13.35 -9.35 -9.57
CA LYS A 20 -14.50 -10.13 -9.08
C LYS A 20 -14.13 -11.58 -8.76
N GLN A 21 -13.17 -12.12 -9.47
CA GLN A 21 -12.69 -13.49 -9.30
C GLN A 21 -11.38 -13.51 -8.53
N ALA A 22 -11.24 -14.45 -7.61
CA ALA A 22 -9.98 -14.68 -6.90
C ALA A 22 -8.89 -15.12 -7.89
N VAL A 23 -7.79 -14.41 -7.88
CA VAL A 23 -6.60 -14.72 -8.68
C VAL A 23 -5.68 -15.62 -7.86
N SER A 24 -5.21 -16.72 -8.45
CA SER A 24 -4.34 -17.66 -7.77
C SER A 24 -2.98 -17.04 -7.42
N THR A 25 -2.34 -17.51 -6.34
CA THR A 25 -0.97 -17.10 -5.97
C THR A 25 -0.01 -17.27 -7.16
N LYS A 26 -0.09 -18.37 -7.90
CA LYS A 26 0.72 -18.61 -9.10
C LYS A 26 0.54 -17.51 -10.16
N THR A 27 -0.68 -17.08 -10.41
CA THR A 27 -0.96 -16.01 -11.40
C THR A 27 -0.47 -14.65 -10.91
N LYS A 28 -0.61 -14.36 -9.61
CA LYS A 28 -0.05 -13.13 -9.01
C LYS A 28 1.46 -13.09 -9.15
N VAL A 29 2.15 -14.17 -8.80
CA VAL A 29 3.60 -14.29 -8.93
C VAL A 29 4.05 -14.12 -10.38
N GLN A 30 3.35 -14.75 -11.32
CA GLN A 30 3.65 -14.61 -12.76
C GLN A 30 3.50 -13.16 -13.22
N LEU A 31 2.44 -12.46 -12.81
CA LEU A 31 2.26 -11.05 -13.13
C LEU A 31 3.41 -10.19 -12.57
N ILE A 32 3.76 -10.39 -11.30
CA ILE A 32 4.84 -9.66 -10.64
C ILE A 32 6.19 -9.90 -11.32
N SER A 33 6.50 -11.15 -11.68
CA SER A 33 7.70 -11.47 -12.43
C SER A 33 7.76 -10.76 -13.78
N GLN A 34 6.67 -10.82 -14.56
CA GLN A 34 6.59 -10.15 -15.86
C GLN A 34 6.74 -8.62 -15.76
N LEU A 35 6.19 -8.00 -14.71
CA LEU A 35 6.35 -6.57 -14.44
C LEU A 35 7.81 -6.23 -14.11
N ALA A 36 8.49 -7.05 -13.32
CA ALA A 36 9.91 -6.88 -13.03
C ALA A 36 10.77 -7.08 -14.28
N ASP A 37 10.46 -8.11 -15.10
CA ASP A 37 11.12 -8.37 -16.39
C ASP A 37 10.94 -7.20 -17.38
N ALA A 38 9.78 -6.54 -17.34
CA ALA A 38 9.51 -5.32 -18.12
C ALA A 38 10.29 -4.08 -17.63
N GLY A 39 11.05 -4.21 -16.54
CA GLY A 39 11.94 -3.16 -16.02
C GLY A 39 11.33 -2.29 -14.94
N LEU A 40 10.16 -2.61 -14.41
CA LEU A 40 9.56 -1.88 -13.29
C LEU A 40 10.37 -2.12 -12.01
N LYS A 41 10.76 -1.03 -11.34
CA LYS A 41 11.68 -1.07 -10.20
C LYS A 41 10.97 -0.96 -8.83
N THR A 42 9.70 -0.61 -8.81
CA THR A 42 8.92 -0.54 -7.56
C THR A 42 7.54 -1.14 -7.83
N ILE A 43 7.22 -2.22 -7.14
CA ILE A 43 5.99 -2.99 -7.35
C ILE A 43 5.33 -3.26 -5.99
N GLU A 44 4.10 -2.79 -5.81
CA GLU A 44 3.29 -3.16 -4.65
C GLU A 44 2.64 -4.52 -4.93
N ALA A 45 3.23 -5.56 -4.37
CA ALA A 45 3.00 -6.95 -4.75
C ALA A 45 1.86 -7.63 -3.96
N GLY A 46 1.39 -7.02 -2.87
CA GLY A 46 0.35 -7.63 -2.05
C GLY A 46 -0.13 -6.74 -0.89
N SER A 47 -0.93 -7.32 -0.02
CA SER A 47 -1.44 -6.66 1.16
C SER A 47 -1.60 -7.65 2.31
N PHE A 48 -1.22 -7.25 3.50
CA PHE A 48 -1.44 -8.00 4.75
C PHE A 48 -2.74 -7.56 5.45
N VAL A 49 -3.78 -7.36 4.66
CA VAL A 49 -5.15 -7.13 5.13
C VAL A 49 -5.83 -8.47 5.44
N SER A 50 -6.80 -8.44 6.34
CA SER A 50 -7.55 -9.66 6.66
C SER A 50 -8.24 -10.24 5.42
N PRO A 51 -8.02 -11.53 5.08
CA PRO A 51 -8.69 -12.20 3.94
C PRO A 51 -10.22 -12.26 4.07
N LYS A 52 -10.75 -12.09 5.28
CA LYS A 52 -12.19 -11.99 5.51
C LYS A 52 -12.79 -10.72 4.90
N TRP A 53 -12.00 -9.63 4.84
CA TRP A 53 -12.43 -8.35 4.28
C TRP A 53 -12.02 -8.20 2.81
N VAL A 54 -10.84 -8.71 2.44
CA VAL A 54 -10.31 -8.63 1.07
C VAL A 54 -9.79 -9.99 0.63
N PRO A 55 -10.69 -10.92 0.24
CA PRO A 55 -10.30 -12.27 -0.17
C PRO A 55 -9.29 -12.31 -1.33
N GLN A 56 -9.32 -11.31 -2.22
CA GLN A 56 -8.40 -11.19 -3.36
C GLN A 56 -6.94 -11.05 -2.94
N MET A 57 -6.70 -10.52 -1.72
CA MET A 57 -5.33 -10.34 -1.19
C MET A 57 -4.87 -11.53 -0.33
N ALA A 58 -5.66 -12.60 -0.23
CA ALA A 58 -5.24 -13.84 0.40
C ALA A 58 -3.97 -14.41 -0.28
N GLY A 59 -3.10 -15.05 0.51
CA GLY A 59 -1.87 -15.65 0.01
C GLY A 59 -0.73 -14.66 -0.22
N SER A 60 -0.79 -13.43 0.32
CA SER A 60 0.31 -12.48 0.20
C SER A 60 1.62 -13.02 0.79
N ASP A 61 1.57 -13.78 1.87
CA ASP A 61 2.75 -14.44 2.45
C ASP A 61 3.44 -15.35 1.43
N GLU A 62 2.69 -16.26 0.79
CA GLU A 62 3.17 -17.17 -0.24
C GLU A 62 3.74 -16.39 -1.45
N VAL A 63 3.11 -15.27 -1.84
CA VAL A 63 3.61 -14.42 -2.91
C VAL A 63 4.98 -13.87 -2.55
N PHE A 64 5.17 -13.37 -1.33
CA PHE A 64 6.46 -12.82 -0.89
C PHE A 64 7.52 -13.89 -0.67
N GLU A 65 7.15 -15.11 -0.27
CA GLU A 65 8.08 -16.25 -0.23
C GLU A 65 8.69 -16.51 -1.61
N VAL A 66 7.86 -16.57 -2.66
CA VAL A 66 8.34 -16.77 -4.03
C VAL A 66 9.11 -15.56 -4.54
N ILE A 67 8.66 -14.33 -4.25
CA ILE A 67 9.41 -13.12 -4.60
C ILE A 67 10.84 -13.20 -4.04
N ASN A 68 10.97 -13.50 -2.76
CA ASN A 68 12.28 -13.56 -2.09
C ASN A 68 13.17 -14.71 -2.64
N ALA A 69 12.57 -15.86 -2.96
CA ALA A 69 13.31 -17.02 -3.42
C ALA A 69 13.73 -16.94 -4.90
N GLU A 70 12.90 -16.37 -5.76
CA GLU A 70 13.06 -16.48 -7.20
C GLU A 70 13.16 -15.12 -7.92
N ILE A 71 12.29 -14.15 -7.58
CA ILE A 71 12.19 -12.90 -8.33
C ILE A 71 13.24 -11.88 -7.86
N GLN A 72 13.37 -11.69 -6.56
CA GLN A 72 14.31 -10.70 -5.99
C GLN A 72 15.77 -10.99 -6.37
N PRO A 73 16.26 -12.25 -6.39
CA PRO A 73 17.63 -12.56 -6.85
C PRO A 73 17.88 -12.23 -8.32
N ALA A 74 16.86 -12.37 -9.17
CA ALA A 74 16.93 -12.01 -10.60
C ALA A 74 16.79 -10.49 -10.83
N HIS A 75 16.16 -9.78 -9.91
CA HIS A 75 15.89 -8.34 -9.98
C HIS A 75 16.37 -7.62 -8.69
N PRO A 76 17.69 -7.60 -8.40
CA PRO A 76 18.21 -7.10 -7.12
C PRO A 76 17.91 -5.60 -6.88
N ASP A 77 17.70 -4.83 -7.94
CA ASP A 77 17.38 -3.40 -7.88
C ASP A 77 15.87 -3.13 -7.76
N ALA A 78 15.03 -4.18 -7.85
CA ALA A 78 13.60 -4.03 -7.70
C ALA A 78 13.20 -3.99 -6.22
N LEU A 79 12.22 -3.18 -5.90
CA LEU A 79 11.63 -3.05 -4.58
C LEU A 79 10.21 -3.60 -4.61
N PHE A 80 9.94 -4.60 -3.80
CA PHE A 80 8.62 -5.17 -3.61
C PHE A 80 8.05 -4.73 -2.27
N SER A 81 6.85 -4.13 -2.28
CA SER A 81 6.18 -3.58 -1.10
C SER A 81 4.79 -4.19 -0.90
N ALA A 82 4.23 -3.98 0.28
CA ALA A 82 2.88 -4.41 0.62
C ALA A 82 2.12 -3.34 1.40
N LEU A 83 0.80 -3.35 1.26
CA LEU A 83 -0.09 -2.57 2.10
C LEU A 83 -0.21 -3.22 3.50
N THR A 84 -0.03 -2.43 4.56
CA THR A 84 -0.09 -2.90 5.96
C THR A 84 -1.06 -2.05 6.76
N PRO A 85 -2.31 -2.49 6.96
CA PRO A 85 -3.35 -1.66 7.58
C PRO A 85 -3.28 -1.59 9.10
N ASN A 86 -2.48 -2.43 9.75
CA ASN A 86 -2.44 -2.56 11.21
C ASN A 86 -1.18 -3.29 11.70
N GLU A 87 -1.08 -3.48 13.01
CA GLU A 87 0.07 -4.15 13.65
C GLU A 87 0.29 -5.59 13.16
N PHE A 88 -0.77 -6.36 12.96
CA PHE A 88 -0.64 -7.70 12.40
C PHE A 88 -0.01 -7.67 11.00
N GLY A 89 -0.43 -6.70 10.17
CA GLY A 89 0.12 -6.54 8.82
C GLY A 89 1.60 -6.19 8.81
N ILE A 90 2.04 -5.27 9.69
CA ILE A 90 3.46 -4.92 9.76
C ILE A 90 4.31 -6.07 10.32
N ASP A 91 3.81 -6.84 11.28
CA ASP A 91 4.52 -8.01 11.78
C ASP A 91 4.74 -9.04 10.67
N ARG A 92 3.74 -9.31 9.83
CA ARG A 92 3.87 -10.19 8.66
C ARG A 92 4.87 -9.63 7.63
N ALA A 93 4.83 -8.32 7.37
CA ALA A 93 5.78 -7.68 6.47
C ALA A 93 7.24 -7.81 6.96
N ILE A 94 7.46 -7.69 8.27
CA ILE A 94 8.77 -7.89 8.91
C ILE A 94 9.23 -9.35 8.73
N GLU A 95 8.36 -10.31 9.01
CA GLU A 95 8.64 -11.75 8.83
C GLU A 95 8.99 -12.10 7.38
N CYS A 96 8.29 -11.48 6.42
CA CYS A 96 8.59 -11.62 4.98
C CYS A 96 9.84 -10.85 4.53
N GLY A 97 10.51 -10.09 5.41
CA GLY A 97 11.74 -9.37 5.10
C GLY A 97 11.57 -8.14 4.19
N LEU A 98 10.36 -7.57 4.13
CA LEU A 98 10.08 -6.39 3.31
C LEU A 98 10.95 -5.20 3.73
N LYS A 99 11.29 -4.36 2.75
CA LYS A 99 12.04 -3.11 2.94
C LYS A 99 11.17 -1.86 2.84
N GLU A 100 9.96 -2.02 2.34
CA GLU A 100 8.97 -0.97 2.22
C GLU A 100 7.57 -1.51 2.43
N VAL A 101 6.75 -0.74 3.12
CA VAL A 101 5.32 -0.98 3.30
C VAL A 101 4.53 0.29 3.02
N ALA A 102 3.22 0.15 2.87
CA ALA A 102 2.33 1.28 2.71
C ALA A 102 1.22 1.29 3.78
N VAL A 103 0.87 2.49 4.23
CA VAL A 103 -0.34 2.79 5.00
C VAL A 103 -1.24 3.71 4.17
N PHE A 104 -2.50 3.86 4.54
CA PHE A 104 -3.45 4.64 3.75
C PHE A 104 -4.42 5.43 4.62
N ALA A 105 -4.64 6.66 4.25
CA ALA A 105 -5.65 7.55 4.80
C ALA A 105 -6.58 8.03 3.67
N ALA A 106 -7.60 8.79 4.01
CA ALA A 106 -8.48 9.41 3.04
C ALA A 106 -8.73 10.87 3.39
N ALA A 107 -8.95 11.71 2.40
CA ALA A 107 -9.35 13.11 2.59
C ALA A 107 -10.88 13.29 2.65
N SER A 108 -11.61 12.26 3.08
CA SER A 108 -13.07 12.26 3.24
C SER A 108 -13.45 11.41 4.45
N GLU A 109 -14.21 11.96 5.37
CA GLU A 109 -14.70 11.24 6.55
C GLU A 109 -15.66 10.11 6.16
N GLN A 110 -16.57 10.34 5.22
CA GLN A 110 -17.49 9.31 4.78
C GLN A 110 -16.78 8.17 4.06
N PHE A 111 -15.74 8.49 3.27
CA PHE A 111 -14.94 7.45 2.64
C PHE A 111 -14.18 6.62 3.67
N SER A 112 -13.56 7.26 4.66
CA SER A 112 -12.89 6.57 5.76
C SER A 112 -13.84 5.64 6.51
N GLN A 113 -15.01 6.14 6.90
CA GLN A 113 -16.04 5.35 7.58
C GLN A 113 -16.50 4.13 6.75
N LYS A 114 -16.75 4.31 5.46
CA LYS A 114 -17.22 3.22 4.60
C LYS A 114 -16.13 2.22 4.23
N ASN A 115 -14.90 2.67 4.08
CA ASN A 115 -13.77 1.85 3.64
C ASN A 115 -13.12 1.06 4.79
N ILE A 116 -12.92 1.71 5.94
CA ILE A 116 -12.19 1.13 7.08
C ILE A 116 -12.89 1.27 8.42
N ASN A 117 -14.16 1.68 8.41
CA ASN A 117 -15.02 1.80 9.59
C ASN A 117 -14.39 2.61 10.74
N CYS A 118 -13.80 3.76 10.42
CA CYS A 118 -13.29 4.72 11.40
C CYS A 118 -13.18 6.12 10.79
N SER A 119 -13.04 7.14 11.65
CA SER A 119 -12.74 8.50 11.23
C SER A 119 -11.31 8.61 10.65
N ILE A 120 -11.03 9.72 9.96
CA ILE A 120 -9.68 10.01 9.48
C ILE A 120 -8.70 10.04 10.67
N GLN A 121 -9.07 10.72 11.76
CA GLN A 121 -8.22 10.82 12.94
C GLN A 121 -7.93 9.46 13.56
N GLU A 122 -8.93 8.62 13.76
CA GLU A 122 -8.77 7.25 14.27
C GLU A 122 -7.89 6.40 13.34
N SER A 123 -7.98 6.60 12.01
CA SER A 123 -7.13 5.87 11.06
C SER A 123 -5.66 6.22 11.25
N LEU A 124 -5.33 7.49 11.42
CA LEU A 124 -3.96 7.95 11.69
C LEU A 124 -3.44 7.40 13.02
N GLU A 125 -4.27 7.40 14.06
CA GLU A 125 -3.90 6.81 15.37
C GLU A 125 -3.62 5.30 15.27
N ARG A 126 -4.39 4.56 14.48
CA ARG A 126 -4.15 3.12 14.22
C ARG A 126 -2.83 2.86 13.51
N PHE A 127 -2.29 3.83 12.75
CA PHE A 127 -1.01 3.67 12.08
C PHE A 127 0.20 3.99 12.96
N MET A 128 0.04 4.66 14.10
CA MET A 128 1.16 4.97 15.00
C MET A 128 1.96 3.73 15.41
N PRO A 129 1.36 2.61 15.88
CA PRO A 129 2.11 1.41 16.18
C PRO A 129 2.75 0.75 14.94
N VAL A 130 2.12 0.85 13.76
CA VAL A 130 2.70 0.38 12.49
C VAL A 130 3.98 1.15 12.19
N MET A 131 3.94 2.49 12.29
CA MET A 131 5.09 3.36 12.07
C MET A 131 6.25 3.05 13.04
N ALA A 132 5.95 2.86 14.33
CA ALA A 132 6.95 2.53 15.35
C ALA A 132 7.64 1.19 15.06
N LYS A 133 6.88 0.15 14.70
CA LYS A 133 7.43 -1.16 14.31
C LYS A 133 8.26 -1.08 13.03
N ALA A 134 7.76 -0.39 12.01
CA ALA A 134 8.48 -0.18 10.75
C ALA A 134 9.81 0.53 10.97
N GLN A 135 9.82 1.60 11.77
CA GLN A 135 11.03 2.32 12.13
C GLN A 135 12.05 1.42 12.85
N THR A 136 11.60 0.64 13.82
CA THR A 136 12.45 -0.31 14.56
C THR A 136 13.06 -1.38 13.64
N ALA A 137 12.30 -1.84 12.66
CA ALA A 137 12.75 -2.83 11.67
C ALA A 137 13.53 -2.22 10.48
N GLY A 138 13.70 -0.91 10.42
CA GLY A 138 14.36 -0.23 9.30
C GLY A 138 13.56 -0.30 7.99
N ILE A 139 12.24 -0.43 8.07
CA ILE A 139 11.32 -0.50 6.92
C ILE A 139 10.81 0.90 6.60
N ARG A 140 10.89 1.31 5.34
CA ARG A 140 10.33 2.59 4.89
C ARG A 140 8.82 2.48 4.78
N VAL A 141 8.12 3.56 5.11
CA VAL A 141 6.67 3.61 5.02
C VAL A 141 6.24 4.67 4.01
N ARG A 142 5.42 4.27 3.05
CA ARG A 142 4.73 5.13 2.11
C ARG A 142 3.32 5.41 2.62
N GLY A 143 2.84 6.65 2.50
CA GLY A 143 1.47 7.02 2.81
C GLY A 143 0.62 7.17 1.55
N TYR A 144 -0.59 6.64 1.54
CA TYR A 144 -1.60 6.98 0.53
C TYR A 144 -2.63 7.95 1.12
N VAL A 145 -3.09 8.90 0.31
CA VAL A 145 -4.26 9.73 0.62
C VAL A 145 -5.27 9.56 -0.51
N SER A 146 -6.38 8.90 -0.22
CA SER A 146 -7.50 8.72 -1.16
C SER A 146 -8.40 9.96 -1.21
N CYS A 147 -9.21 10.07 -2.25
CA CYS A 147 -10.20 11.12 -2.45
C CYS A 147 -9.61 12.53 -2.62
N VAL A 148 -8.42 12.67 -3.21
CA VAL A 148 -7.75 13.98 -3.29
C VAL A 148 -8.42 14.95 -4.27
N LEU A 149 -9.07 14.47 -5.33
CA LEU A 149 -9.81 15.28 -6.30
C LEU A 149 -11.31 15.29 -6.02
N GLY A 150 -11.81 14.28 -5.33
CA GLY A 150 -13.22 14.15 -4.98
C GLY A 150 -13.52 12.84 -4.27
N CYS A 151 -14.67 12.78 -3.63
CA CYS A 151 -15.17 11.62 -2.91
C CYS A 151 -16.48 11.11 -3.54
N PRO A 152 -16.64 9.81 -3.79
CA PRO A 152 -17.88 9.26 -4.36
C PRO A 152 -19.08 9.41 -3.42
N TYR A 153 -18.89 9.79 -2.17
CA TYR A 153 -19.95 9.94 -1.17
C TYR A 153 -20.21 11.39 -0.75
N GLU A 154 -19.15 12.21 -0.63
CA GLU A 154 -19.25 13.62 -0.18
C GLU A 154 -19.11 14.62 -1.33
N GLY A 155 -18.68 14.17 -2.52
CA GLY A 155 -18.42 15.05 -3.65
C GLY A 155 -17.08 15.78 -3.52
N GLN A 156 -17.10 17.10 -3.51
CA GLN A 156 -15.88 17.90 -3.49
C GLN A 156 -15.08 17.74 -2.20
N VAL A 157 -13.77 17.63 -2.32
CA VAL A 157 -12.82 17.53 -1.21
C VAL A 157 -11.94 18.78 -1.19
N SER A 158 -11.73 19.34 0.01
CA SER A 158 -10.91 20.53 0.16
C SER A 158 -9.42 20.21 -0.06
N PRO A 159 -8.71 20.93 -0.95
CA PRO A 159 -7.26 20.78 -1.10
C PRO A 159 -6.50 21.06 0.19
N THR A 160 -7.00 21.93 1.06
CA THR A 160 -6.42 22.21 2.38
C THR A 160 -6.47 20.98 3.28
N LEU A 161 -7.56 20.20 3.23
CA LEU A 161 -7.68 18.96 4.00
C LEU A 161 -6.70 17.91 3.47
N VAL A 162 -6.59 17.76 2.15
CA VAL A 162 -5.60 16.87 1.51
C VAL A 162 -4.19 17.22 1.96
N ALA A 163 -3.81 18.50 1.91
CA ALA A 163 -2.51 18.98 2.36
C ALA A 163 -2.26 18.69 3.85
N LYS A 164 -3.28 18.92 4.70
CA LYS A 164 -3.20 18.63 6.13
C LYS A 164 -2.93 17.14 6.42
N ILE A 165 -3.69 16.25 5.80
CA ILE A 165 -3.54 14.80 6.01
C ILE A 165 -2.20 14.32 5.45
N SER A 166 -1.79 14.83 4.29
CA SER A 166 -0.47 14.52 3.72
C SER A 166 0.66 14.93 4.67
N GLN A 167 0.56 16.13 5.26
CA GLN A 167 1.55 16.58 6.24
C GLN A 167 1.57 15.69 7.49
N GLN A 168 0.39 15.30 8.00
CA GLN A 168 0.31 14.39 9.15
C GLN A 168 1.00 13.05 8.87
N LEU A 169 0.82 12.46 7.69
CA LEU A 169 1.52 11.23 7.30
C LEU A 169 3.05 11.43 7.23
N LEU A 170 3.52 12.56 6.69
CA LEU A 170 4.95 12.88 6.68
C LEU A 170 5.49 13.08 8.09
N ASP A 171 4.78 13.80 8.95
CA ASP A 171 5.16 14.03 10.36
C ASP A 171 5.21 12.72 11.17
N MET A 172 4.36 11.74 10.81
CA MET A 172 4.39 10.40 11.39
C MET A 172 5.60 9.57 10.93
N GLY A 173 6.30 9.99 9.87
CA GLY A 173 7.50 9.32 9.37
C GLY A 173 7.33 8.62 8.01
N CYS A 174 6.23 8.83 7.30
CA CYS A 174 6.15 8.42 5.90
C CYS A 174 7.21 9.17 5.08
N TYR A 175 7.99 8.46 4.28
CA TYR A 175 9.05 9.09 3.47
C TYR A 175 8.50 9.77 2.21
N GLU A 176 7.34 9.36 1.76
CA GLU A 176 6.59 9.99 0.68
C GLU A 176 5.08 9.77 0.86
N VAL A 177 4.29 10.61 0.19
CA VAL A 177 2.83 10.50 0.14
C VAL A 177 2.39 10.39 -1.31
N SER A 178 1.55 9.39 -1.59
CA SER A 178 0.89 9.18 -2.87
C SER A 178 -0.53 9.72 -2.82
N LEU A 179 -0.84 10.64 -3.70
CA LEU A 179 -2.16 11.27 -3.82
C LEU A 179 -3.03 10.46 -4.79
N GLY A 180 -4.10 9.87 -4.26
CA GLY A 180 -4.99 8.98 -5.01
C GLY A 180 -6.21 9.70 -5.57
N ASP A 181 -6.37 9.66 -6.88
CA ASP A 181 -7.61 9.99 -7.56
C ASP A 181 -8.57 8.79 -7.41
N THR A 182 -9.69 9.00 -6.73
CA THR A 182 -10.60 7.92 -6.32
C THR A 182 -11.92 7.91 -7.13
N ILE A 183 -12.16 8.95 -7.95
CA ILE A 183 -13.37 9.11 -8.78
C ILE A 183 -13.03 9.36 -10.23
#